data_a4dc947fb6b8e458bf83e24e4ba39f13
#
_entry.id   a4dc947fb6b8e458bf83e24e4ba39f13
#
_cell.length_a   1.000
_cell.length_b   1.000
_cell.length_c   1.000
_cell.angle_alpha   90.00
_cell.angle_beta   90.00
_cell.angle_gamma   90.00
#
_symmetry.space_group_name_H-M   'P 1'
#
loop_
_entity.id
_entity.type
_entity.pdbx_description
1 polymer ?
#
loop_
_entity_poly.entity_id
_entity_poly.type
_entity_poly.pdbx_seq_one_letter_code
_entity_poly.pdbx_strand_id
1 'polypeptide(L)'
;MAKQSKQVRRKAVMAVLNKARAMELLAVHQYMNQHYGLDDMDYGELAANLKLIAIDEMRHAEQFAERIKELGGEPTTEKDGKVKAGQNVEAVFPFDANLEDDTIDRYNQFLLTCQENGDNVSAKIFETILDEEQAHYNYFDNVNDHLKKLGATYLAKIAGTPASTGLTPKGFAINEGGG
;
A
#
# COMPACT_ATOMS: atom_id res chain seq x y z
N MET A 1 12.49 -36.20 8.21
CA MET A 1 11.31 -35.35 8.53
C MET A 1 10.17 -35.69 7.56
N ALA A 2 8.97 -35.96 8.05
CA ALA A 2 7.82 -36.26 7.19
C ALA A 2 7.47 -35.04 6.33
N LYS A 3 7.31 -35.24 5.00
CA LYS A 3 6.97 -34.19 4.06
C LYS A 3 5.55 -33.71 4.36
N GLN A 4 5.38 -32.44 4.70
CA GLN A 4 4.05 -31.86 4.94
C GLN A 4 3.12 -32.09 3.75
N SER A 5 1.83 -32.33 4.02
CA SER A 5 0.85 -32.51 2.94
C SER A 5 0.72 -31.25 2.09
N LYS A 6 0.41 -31.40 0.80
CA LYS A 6 0.18 -30.26 -0.12
C LYS A 6 -0.87 -29.29 0.42
N GLN A 7 -1.88 -29.80 1.10
CA GLN A 7 -2.95 -29.00 1.69
C GLN A 7 -2.47 -28.12 2.86
N VAL A 8 -1.59 -28.65 3.73
CA VAL A 8 -1.02 -27.89 4.85
C VAL A 8 -0.15 -26.75 4.33
N ARG A 9 0.70 -27.02 3.34
CA ARG A 9 1.55 -26.00 2.71
C ARG A 9 0.73 -24.90 2.05
N ARG A 10 -0.34 -25.28 1.32
CA ARG A 10 -1.25 -24.32 0.68
C ARG A 10 -1.94 -23.41 1.70
N LYS A 11 -2.36 -23.97 2.85
CA LYS A 11 -2.96 -23.17 3.93
C LYS A 11 -1.98 -22.14 4.50
N ALA A 12 -0.71 -22.50 4.69
CA ALA A 12 0.31 -21.58 5.19
C ALA A 12 0.52 -20.40 4.21
N VAL A 13 0.61 -20.70 2.90
CA VAL A 13 0.74 -19.65 1.87
C VAL A 13 -0.50 -18.75 1.83
N MET A 14 -1.71 -19.31 1.83
CA MET A 14 -2.94 -18.49 1.85
C MET A 14 -3.06 -17.62 3.11
N ALA A 15 -2.53 -18.06 4.23
CA ALA A 15 -2.54 -17.28 5.47
C ALA A 15 -1.69 -16.00 5.33
N VAL A 16 -0.48 -16.10 4.79
CA VAL A 16 0.38 -14.92 4.58
C VAL A 16 -0.13 -14.01 3.46
N LEU A 17 -0.71 -14.55 2.38
CA LEU A 17 -1.35 -13.76 1.33
C LEU A 17 -2.55 -12.96 1.87
N ASN A 18 -3.40 -13.59 2.71
CA ASN A 18 -4.52 -12.89 3.35
C ASN A 18 -4.05 -11.85 4.36
N LYS A 19 -2.94 -12.11 5.06
CA LYS A 19 -2.36 -11.13 5.98
C LYS A 19 -1.83 -9.93 5.20
N ALA A 20 -1.09 -10.14 4.11
CA ALA A 20 -0.62 -9.10 3.23
C ALA A 20 -1.81 -8.28 2.67
N ARG A 21 -2.83 -8.93 2.11
CA ARG A 21 -4.02 -8.24 1.63
C ARG A 21 -4.69 -7.36 2.70
N ALA A 22 -4.74 -7.83 3.95
CA ALA A 22 -5.30 -7.03 5.05
C ALA A 22 -4.47 -5.77 5.34
N MET A 23 -3.15 -5.84 5.16
CA MET A 23 -2.23 -4.71 5.29
C MET A 23 -2.48 -3.69 4.17
N GLU A 24 -2.58 -4.13 2.90
CA GLU A 24 -2.89 -3.25 1.77
C GLU A 24 -4.24 -2.56 1.92
N LEU A 25 -5.27 -3.29 2.36
CA LEU A 25 -6.58 -2.67 2.60
C LEU A 25 -6.52 -1.59 3.70
N LEU A 26 -5.64 -1.74 4.69
CA LEU A 26 -5.38 -0.67 5.66
C LEU A 26 -4.66 0.50 5.01
N ALA A 27 -3.59 0.26 4.25
CA ALA A 27 -2.78 1.28 3.58
C ALA A 27 -3.62 2.12 2.60
N VAL A 28 -4.45 1.49 1.76
CA VAL A 28 -5.42 2.21 0.89
C VAL A 28 -6.27 3.20 1.69
N HIS A 29 -6.85 2.75 2.81
CA HIS A 29 -7.71 3.61 3.62
C HIS A 29 -6.90 4.70 4.35
N GLN A 30 -5.69 4.40 4.79
CA GLN A 30 -4.80 5.33 5.47
C GLN A 30 -4.39 6.46 4.53
N TYR A 31 -3.83 6.12 3.38
CA TYR A 31 -3.32 7.10 2.41
C TYR A 31 -4.44 7.93 1.77
N MET A 32 -5.60 7.33 1.50
CA MET A 32 -6.76 8.11 1.04
C MET A 32 -7.28 9.07 2.11
N ASN A 33 -7.27 8.71 3.39
CA ASN A 33 -7.62 9.65 4.46
C ASN A 33 -6.64 10.83 4.55
N GLN A 34 -5.35 10.55 4.45
CA GLN A 34 -4.29 11.57 4.45
C GLN A 34 -4.33 12.43 3.18
N HIS A 35 -4.63 11.84 2.01
CA HIS A 35 -4.85 12.58 0.77
C HIS A 35 -5.87 13.71 0.96
N TYR A 36 -7.05 13.39 1.49
CA TYR A 36 -8.08 14.40 1.74
C TYR A 36 -7.65 15.45 2.77
N GLY A 37 -6.91 15.03 3.81
CA GLY A 37 -6.39 15.95 4.82
C GLY A 37 -5.35 16.93 4.27
N LEU A 38 -4.43 16.45 3.44
CA LEU A 38 -3.39 17.28 2.81
C LEU A 38 -3.97 18.21 1.74
N ASP A 39 -5.00 17.76 0.99
CA ASP A 39 -5.71 18.57 0.01
C ASP A 39 -6.46 19.73 0.70
N ASP A 40 -7.16 19.45 1.81
CA ASP A 40 -7.84 20.46 2.63
C ASP A 40 -6.86 21.47 3.25
N MET A 41 -5.62 21.07 3.52
CA MET A 41 -4.52 21.94 3.98
C MET A 41 -3.80 22.68 2.84
N ASP A 42 -4.28 22.57 1.59
CA ASP A 42 -3.72 23.20 0.38
C ASP A 42 -2.30 22.71 0.00
N TYR A 43 -1.95 21.45 0.37
CA TYR A 43 -0.71 20.78 -0.04
C TYR A 43 -0.99 19.76 -1.16
N GLY A 44 -1.51 20.25 -2.30
CA GLY A 44 -2.05 19.40 -3.36
C GLY A 44 -1.06 18.45 -3.99
N GLU A 45 0.22 18.81 -4.16
CA GLU A 45 1.25 17.91 -4.69
C GLU A 45 1.47 16.71 -3.76
N LEU A 46 1.54 16.92 -2.44
CA LEU A 46 1.68 15.84 -1.46
C LEU A 46 0.42 14.97 -1.43
N ALA A 47 -0.75 15.61 -1.46
CA ALA A 47 -2.04 14.90 -1.53
C ALA A 47 -2.15 14.03 -2.79
N ALA A 48 -1.73 14.54 -3.95
CA ALA A 48 -1.75 13.79 -5.21
C ALA A 48 -0.88 12.53 -5.14
N ASN A 49 0.33 12.63 -4.60
CA ASN A 49 1.23 11.49 -4.47
C ASN A 49 0.69 10.40 -3.53
N LEU A 50 0.10 10.78 -2.38
CA LEU A 50 -0.56 9.84 -1.48
C LEU A 50 -1.71 9.08 -2.16
N LYS A 51 -2.50 9.76 -3.00
CA LYS A 51 -3.53 9.09 -3.78
C LYS A 51 -2.96 8.10 -4.80
N LEU A 52 -1.85 8.44 -5.46
CA LEU A 52 -1.19 7.52 -6.40
C LEU A 52 -0.68 6.27 -5.68
N ILE A 53 -0.04 6.44 -4.54
CA ILE A 53 0.40 5.32 -3.70
C ILE A 53 -0.81 4.48 -3.26
N ALA A 54 -1.89 5.09 -2.78
CA ALA A 54 -3.11 4.35 -2.43
C ALA A 54 -3.70 3.52 -3.60
N ILE A 55 -3.50 3.97 -4.84
CA ILE A 55 -3.90 3.20 -6.04
C ILE A 55 -2.97 1.99 -6.23
N ASP A 56 -1.68 2.14 -5.96
CA ASP A 56 -0.75 1.01 -6.03
C ASP A 56 -1.07 -0.03 -4.95
N GLU A 57 -1.35 0.37 -3.70
CA GLU A 57 -1.80 -0.55 -2.64
C GLU A 57 -3.10 -1.29 -2.99
N MET A 58 -4.02 -0.61 -3.69
CA MET A 58 -5.23 -1.28 -4.19
C MET A 58 -4.89 -2.38 -5.21
N ARG A 59 -3.90 -2.15 -6.09
CA ARG A 59 -3.43 -3.16 -7.06
C ARG A 59 -2.69 -4.30 -6.37
N HIS A 60 -1.91 -4.02 -5.33
CA HIS A 60 -1.28 -5.06 -4.51
C HIS A 60 -2.35 -5.94 -3.86
N ALA A 61 -3.37 -5.33 -3.23
CA ALA A 61 -4.51 -6.05 -2.66
C ALA A 61 -5.26 -6.93 -3.69
N GLU A 62 -5.37 -6.47 -4.94
CA GLU A 62 -5.97 -7.24 -6.05
C GLU A 62 -5.10 -8.45 -6.40
N GLN A 63 -3.79 -8.26 -6.60
CA GLN A 63 -2.85 -9.35 -6.91
C GLN A 63 -2.87 -10.46 -5.85
N PHE A 64 -2.90 -10.10 -4.57
CA PHE A 64 -3.03 -11.06 -3.48
C PHE A 64 -4.39 -11.80 -3.52
N ALA A 65 -5.48 -11.09 -3.81
CA ALA A 65 -6.81 -11.71 -3.91
C ALA A 65 -6.90 -12.72 -5.06
N GLU A 66 -6.39 -12.37 -6.24
CA GLU A 66 -6.33 -13.26 -7.39
C GLU A 66 -5.55 -14.53 -7.05
N ARG A 67 -4.37 -14.37 -6.44
CA ARG A 67 -3.55 -15.53 -6.04
C ARG A 67 -4.24 -16.41 -5.00
N ILE A 68 -4.94 -15.84 -4.03
CA ILE A 68 -5.73 -16.60 -3.05
C ILE A 68 -6.82 -17.42 -3.75
N LYS A 69 -7.51 -16.84 -4.74
CA LYS A 69 -8.53 -17.55 -5.54
C LYS A 69 -7.93 -18.70 -6.35
N GLU A 70 -6.78 -18.52 -6.99
CA GLU A 70 -6.05 -19.59 -7.68
C GLU A 70 -5.68 -20.75 -6.74
N LEU A 71 -5.39 -20.46 -5.49
CA LEU A 71 -5.11 -21.45 -4.46
C LEU A 71 -6.37 -22.09 -3.89
N GLY A 72 -7.57 -21.65 -4.32
CA GLY A 72 -8.88 -22.15 -3.87
C GLY A 72 -9.29 -21.60 -2.50
N GLY A 73 -8.76 -20.44 -2.10
CA GLY A 73 -9.07 -19.73 -0.87
C GLY A 73 -10.13 -18.64 -1.05
N GLU A 74 -10.41 -17.95 0.06
CA GLU A 74 -11.27 -16.76 0.10
C GLU A 74 -10.44 -15.56 0.55
N PRO A 75 -10.35 -14.48 -0.29
CA PRO A 75 -9.65 -13.25 0.09
C PRO A 75 -10.34 -12.55 1.25
N THR A 76 -9.56 -12.14 2.25
CA THR A 76 -10.08 -11.37 3.37
C THR A 76 -10.64 -10.02 2.95
N THR A 77 -11.67 -9.56 3.64
CA THR A 77 -12.22 -8.19 3.55
C THR A 77 -11.82 -7.33 4.74
N GLU A 78 -11.15 -7.92 5.73
CA GLU A 78 -10.71 -7.23 6.94
C GLU A 78 -9.43 -6.43 6.70
N LYS A 79 -9.31 -5.30 7.40
CA LYS A 79 -8.10 -4.47 7.45
C LYS A 79 -7.21 -4.87 8.62
N ASP A 80 -5.90 -4.76 8.46
CA ASP A 80 -4.91 -5.05 9.51
C ASP A 80 -4.74 -3.89 10.51
N GLY A 81 -5.83 -3.34 11.00
CA GLY A 81 -5.81 -2.27 11.99
C GLY A 81 -6.81 -1.16 11.73
N LYS A 82 -6.52 0.01 12.33
CA LYS A 82 -7.36 1.20 12.25
C LYS A 82 -6.60 2.34 11.59
N VAL A 83 -7.29 3.11 10.75
CA VAL A 83 -6.78 4.36 10.17
C VAL A 83 -6.50 5.37 11.28
N LYS A 84 -5.34 6.01 11.20
CA LYS A 84 -4.97 7.14 12.04
C LYS A 84 -5.35 8.43 11.34
N ALA A 85 -6.54 8.92 11.65
CA ALA A 85 -7.09 10.14 11.05
C ALA A 85 -6.61 11.41 11.78
N GLY A 86 -6.77 12.57 11.13
CA GLY A 86 -6.54 13.89 11.73
C GLY A 86 -5.07 14.24 11.96
N GLN A 87 -4.18 13.68 11.17
CA GLN A 87 -2.74 14.01 11.22
C GLN A 87 -2.47 15.37 10.55
N ASN A 88 -1.59 16.17 11.16
CA ASN A 88 -0.99 17.32 10.49
C ASN A 88 0.11 16.86 9.51
N VAL A 89 0.55 17.75 8.62
CA VAL A 89 1.51 17.43 7.56
C VAL A 89 2.84 16.88 8.11
N GLU A 90 3.30 17.37 9.26
CA GLU A 90 4.53 16.93 9.89
C GLU A 90 4.44 15.52 10.47
N ALA A 91 3.23 15.04 10.76
CA ALA A 91 2.99 13.72 11.34
C ALA A 91 2.72 12.63 10.29
N VAL A 92 2.27 13.01 9.08
CA VAL A 92 1.92 12.06 8.01
C VAL A 92 3.15 11.27 7.57
N PHE A 93 4.16 11.93 7.08
CA PHE A 93 5.28 11.28 6.37
C PHE A 93 6.16 10.39 7.26
N PRO A 94 6.54 10.76 8.51
CA PRO A 94 7.25 9.83 9.39
C PRO A 94 6.38 8.63 9.79
N PHE A 95 5.05 8.79 9.88
CA PHE A 95 4.14 7.68 10.15
C PHE A 95 4.11 6.72 8.98
N ASP A 96 3.98 7.22 7.75
CA ASP A 96 3.88 6.40 6.55
C ASP A 96 5.22 5.71 6.21
N ALA A 97 6.35 6.40 6.38
CA ALA A 97 7.66 5.77 6.25
C ALA A 97 7.83 4.56 7.21
N ASN A 98 7.39 4.67 8.45
CA ASN A 98 7.41 3.54 9.38
C ASN A 98 6.43 2.43 8.98
N LEU A 99 5.28 2.77 8.39
CA LEU A 99 4.31 1.78 7.92
C LEU A 99 4.88 0.95 6.76
N GLU A 100 5.56 1.61 5.81
CA GLU A 100 6.22 0.91 4.69
C GLU A 100 7.41 0.06 5.14
N ASP A 101 8.23 0.57 6.07
CA ASP A 101 9.34 -0.20 6.62
C ASP A 101 8.86 -1.50 7.30
N ASP A 102 7.80 -1.40 8.10
CA ASP A 102 7.13 -2.56 8.71
C ASP A 102 6.54 -3.50 7.64
N THR A 103 6.01 -2.97 6.54
CA THR A 103 5.46 -3.76 5.42
C THR A 103 6.57 -4.51 4.69
N ILE A 104 7.68 -3.84 4.36
CA ILE A 104 8.85 -4.45 3.73
C ILE A 104 9.38 -5.60 4.58
N ASP A 105 9.54 -5.41 5.88
CA ASP A 105 10.01 -6.45 6.79
C ASP A 105 9.08 -7.67 6.82
N ARG A 106 7.77 -7.44 6.89
CA ARG A 106 6.77 -8.53 6.87
C ARG A 106 6.74 -9.26 5.54
N TYR A 107 6.82 -8.53 4.42
CA TYR A 107 6.77 -9.15 3.09
C TYR A 107 8.00 -10.01 2.80
N ASN A 108 9.18 -9.63 3.29
CA ASN A 108 10.36 -10.50 3.28
C ASN A 108 10.09 -11.82 4.03
N GLN A 109 9.42 -11.77 5.19
CA GLN A 109 9.07 -12.98 5.95
C GLN A 109 7.99 -13.81 5.24
N PHE A 110 7.00 -13.18 4.61
CA PHE A 110 5.96 -13.87 3.86
C PHE A 110 6.49 -14.52 2.59
N LEU A 111 7.43 -13.87 1.90
CA LEU A 111 8.18 -14.42 0.78
C LEU A 111 8.89 -15.71 1.19
N LEU A 112 9.64 -15.69 2.29
CA LEU A 112 10.31 -16.88 2.82
C LEU A 112 9.30 -17.98 3.15
N THR A 113 8.16 -17.64 3.77
CA THR A 113 7.09 -18.60 4.05
C THR A 113 6.58 -19.27 2.77
N CYS A 114 6.41 -18.51 1.68
CA CYS A 114 6.00 -19.05 0.39
C CYS A 114 7.05 -20.02 -0.17
N GLN A 115 8.33 -19.66 -0.14
CA GLN A 115 9.44 -20.49 -0.61
C GLN A 115 9.58 -21.80 0.19
N GLU A 116 9.52 -21.73 1.52
CA GLU A 116 9.58 -22.89 2.41
C GLU A 116 8.43 -23.88 2.17
N ASN A 117 7.26 -23.38 1.73
CA ASN A 117 6.12 -24.19 1.36
C ASN A 117 6.11 -24.61 -0.12
N GLY A 118 7.16 -24.26 -0.87
CA GLY A 118 7.35 -24.64 -2.27
C GLY A 118 6.42 -23.91 -3.24
N ASP A 119 5.99 -22.70 -2.90
CA ASP A 119 5.14 -21.84 -3.75
C ASP A 119 5.92 -20.61 -4.23
N ASN A 120 6.78 -20.82 -5.22
CA ASN A 120 7.58 -19.76 -5.82
C ASN A 120 6.73 -18.76 -6.63
N VAL A 121 5.51 -19.12 -7.04
CA VAL A 121 4.60 -18.20 -7.73
C VAL A 121 4.12 -17.11 -6.76
N SER A 122 3.69 -17.52 -5.57
CA SER A 122 3.32 -16.56 -4.51
C SER A 122 4.54 -15.77 -4.00
N ALA A 123 5.71 -16.41 -3.87
CA ALA A 123 6.94 -15.71 -3.49
C ALA A 123 7.31 -14.60 -4.48
N LYS A 124 7.14 -14.84 -5.80
CA LYS A 124 7.41 -13.84 -6.83
C LYS A 124 6.46 -12.63 -6.77
N ILE A 125 5.23 -12.81 -6.33
CA ILE A 125 4.31 -11.68 -6.12
C ILE A 125 4.87 -10.76 -5.03
N PHE A 126 5.28 -11.32 -3.89
CA PHE A 126 5.93 -10.54 -2.83
C PHE A 126 7.22 -9.87 -3.30
N GLU A 127 8.06 -10.58 -4.06
CA GLU A 127 9.30 -10.03 -4.62
C GLU A 127 9.04 -8.80 -5.51
N THR A 128 8.02 -8.85 -6.36
CA THR A 128 7.65 -7.74 -7.25
C THR A 128 7.10 -6.55 -6.44
N ILE A 129 6.22 -6.82 -5.48
CA ILE A 129 5.61 -5.76 -4.66
C ILE A 129 6.65 -5.10 -3.75
N LEU A 130 7.62 -5.84 -3.22
CA LEU A 130 8.71 -5.29 -2.41
C LEU A 130 9.49 -4.17 -3.10
N ASP A 131 9.67 -4.24 -4.42
CA ASP A 131 10.32 -3.15 -5.19
C ASP A 131 9.46 -1.87 -5.18
N GLU A 132 8.13 -2.00 -5.22
CA GLU A 132 7.19 -0.88 -5.18
C GLU A 132 7.09 -0.30 -3.75
N GLU A 133 7.00 -1.14 -2.72
CA GLU A 133 7.03 -0.71 -1.30
C GLU A 133 8.31 0.04 -0.94
N GLN A 134 9.46 -0.40 -1.48
CA GLN A 134 10.71 0.34 -1.30
C GLN A 134 10.67 1.73 -1.95
N ALA A 135 9.98 1.88 -3.09
CA ALA A 135 9.79 3.18 -3.72
C ALA A 135 8.86 4.09 -2.90
N HIS A 136 7.78 3.54 -2.32
CA HIS A 136 6.88 4.25 -1.40
C HIS A 136 7.63 4.72 -0.14
N TYR A 137 8.37 3.81 0.52
CA TYR A 137 9.22 4.15 1.65
C TYR A 137 10.18 5.30 1.34
N ASN A 138 10.90 5.20 0.23
CA ASN A 138 11.87 6.23 -0.18
C ASN A 138 11.19 7.59 -0.38
N TYR A 139 9.99 7.61 -0.95
CA TYR A 139 9.21 8.85 -1.11
C TYR A 139 8.86 9.45 0.24
N PHE A 140 8.29 8.67 1.16
CA PHE A 140 7.89 9.14 2.49
C PHE A 140 9.07 9.62 3.32
N ASP A 141 10.18 8.88 3.31
CA ASP A 141 11.40 9.25 4.03
C ASP A 141 12.03 10.53 3.48
N ASN A 142 12.06 10.70 2.15
CA ASN A 142 12.56 11.92 1.52
C ASN A 142 11.71 13.15 1.88
N VAL A 143 10.38 13.04 1.86
CA VAL A 143 9.50 14.14 2.28
C VAL A 143 9.68 14.46 3.77
N ASN A 144 9.75 13.45 4.62
CA ASN A 144 10.05 13.59 6.04
C ASN A 144 11.37 14.32 6.28
N ASP A 145 12.41 13.99 5.53
CA ASP A 145 13.70 14.65 5.57
C ASP A 145 13.64 16.11 5.12
N HIS A 146 12.88 16.42 4.06
CA HIS A 146 12.66 17.80 3.64
C HIS A 146 11.90 18.62 4.69
N LEU A 147 10.88 18.04 5.31
CA LEU A 147 10.15 18.68 6.41
C LEU A 147 11.06 18.97 7.60
N LYS A 148 11.91 18.03 8.00
CA LYS A 148 12.88 18.22 9.08
C LYS A 148 13.94 19.28 8.77
N LYS A 149 14.46 19.29 7.54
CA LYS A 149 15.59 20.16 7.16
C LYS A 149 15.15 21.55 6.72
N LEU A 150 14.01 21.70 6.05
CA LEU A 150 13.56 22.94 5.42
C LEU A 150 12.28 23.51 6.05
N GLY A 151 11.50 22.70 6.77
CA GLY A 151 10.29 23.12 7.49
C GLY A 151 9.34 23.97 6.65
N ALA A 152 9.01 25.15 7.16
CA ALA A 152 8.09 26.09 6.52
C ALA A 152 8.54 26.50 5.10
N THR A 153 9.82 26.50 4.79
CA THR A 153 10.32 26.82 3.45
C THR A 153 9.95 25.77 2.43
N TYR A 154 9.96 24.49 2.82
CA TYR A 154 9.48 23.39 1.98
C TYR A 154 7.97 23.48 1.77
N LEU A 155 7.20 23.64 2.84
CA LEU A 155 5.75 23.75 2.79
C LEU A 155 5.28 24.94 1.97
N ALA A 156 5.96 26.09 2.06
CA ALA A 156 5.63 27.27 1.26
C ALA A 156 5.80 27.06 -0.26
N LYS A 157 6.63 26.13 -0.70
CA LYS A 157 6.77 25.76 -2.14
C LYS A 157 5.64 24.85 -2.62
N ILE A 158 5.04 24.09 -1.71
CA ILE A 158 4.01 23.09 -2.00
C ILE A 158 2.60 23.68 -1.80
N ALA A 159 2.46 24.70 -0.94
CA ALA A 159 1.18 25.36 -0.72
C ALA A 159 0.60 25.93 -2.02
N GLY A 160 -0.69 25.71 -2.26
CA GLY A 160 -1.39 26.14 -3.46
C GLY A 160 -1.11 25.29 -4.70
N THR A 161 -0.41 24.16 -4.58
CA THR A 161 -0.25 23.23 -5.71
C THR A 161 -1.52 22.41 -5.93
N PRO A 162 -1.85 22.03 -7.19
CA PRO A 162 -3.06 21.25 -7.45
C PRO A 162 -2.89 19.79 -7.03
N ALA A 163 -3.90 19.20 -6.41
CA ALA A 163 -3.98 17.77 -6.09
C ALA A 163 -4.39 16.93 -7.32
N SER A 164 -3.79 17.20 -8.48
CA SER A 164 -4.11 16.52 -9.74
C SER A 164 -3.25 15.27 -9.89
N THR A 165 -3.90 14.11 -10.01
CA THR A 165 -3.27 12.83 -10.32
C THR A 165 -3.30 12.48 -11.81
N GLY A 166 -3.62 13.47 -12.67
CA GLY A 166 -3.83 13.23 -14.09
C GLY A 166 -5.19 12.58 -14.38
N LEU A 167 -5.29 11.89 -15.52
CA LEU A 167 -6.51 11.17 -15.90
C LEU A 167 -6.68 9.93 -15.02
N THR A 168 -7.56 10.01 -14.03
CA THR A 168 -8.02 8.83 -13.30
C THR A 168 -8.81 7.94 -14.26
N PRO A 169 -8.62 6.61 -14.27
CA PRO A 169 -9.48 5.70 -15.04
C PRO A 169 -10.94 5.96 -14.69
N LYS A 170 -11.78 6.16 -15.72
CA LYS A 170 -13.21 6.38 -15.52
C LYS A 170 -13.83 5.15 -14.86
N GLY A 171 -14.66 5.38 -13.83
CA GLY A 171 -15.45 4.31 -13.24
C GLY A 171 -16.57 3.84 -14.18
N PHE A 172 -17.19 2.72 -13.84
CA PHE A 172 -18.28 2.09 -14.63
C PHE A 172 -19.38 3.09 -15.01
N ALA A 173 -19.89 3.86 -14.05
CA ALA A 173 -20.99 4.80 -14.27
C ALA A 173 -20.66 5.95 -15.26
N ILE A 174 -19.38 6.26 -15.46
CA ILE A 174 -18.95 7.34 -16.37
C ILE A 174 -18.73 6.81 -17.78
N ASN A 175 -18.51 5.50 -17.94
CA ASN A 175 -18.32 4.87 -19.25
C ASN A 175 -19.64 4.71 -20.03
N GLU A 176 -20.80 4.67 -19.37
CA GLU A 176 -22.10 4.55 -20.02
C GLU A 176 -22.69 5.88 -20.57
N GLY A 177 -22.09 7.02 -20.25
CA GLY A 177 -22.57 8.34 -20.64
C GLY A 177 -21.91 8.96 -21.88
N GLY A 178 -21.11 8.23 -22.62
CA GLY A 178 -20.35 8.68 -23.79
C GLY A 178 -20.83 8.05 -25.11
N GLY A 179 -22.06 8.33 -25.49
CA GLY A 179 -22.60 8.11 -26.83
C GLY A 179 -22.83 9.43 -27.55
#